data_e911390debe45cfa71b46ddc23039910
#
_entry.id   e911390debe45cfa71b46ddc23039910
#
_cell.length_a   1.000
_cell.length_b   1.000
_cell.length_c   1.000
_cell.angle_alpha   90.00
_cell.angle_beta   90.00
_cell.angle_gamma   90.00
#
_symmetry.space_group_name_H-M   'P 1'
#
loop_
_entity.id
_entity.type
_entity.pdbx_description
1 polymer ?
#
loop_
_entity_poly.entity_id
_entity_poly.type
_entity_poly.pdbx_seq_one_letter_code
_entity_poly.pdbx_strand_id
1 'polypeptide(L)'
;MPATVSLLADLRPVTRRVEQRLREGDLGFAAMVEELKTSDLVIANLETPLSTRGNPVPKYRNLRSDPVVIQDVKALGIQAVTLANNHMMDYGPEALADTLVTCDAAQIARCGAGLDLEEASRPLTF
;
A
#
# COMPACT_ATOMS: atom_id res chain seq x y z
N MET A 1 4.06 21.64 -18.17
CA MET A 1 4.52 20.29 -18.58
C MET A 1 3.44 19.29 -18.21
N PRO A 2 3.15 18.30 -19.04
CA PRO A 2 2.20 17.25 -18.63
C PRO A 2 2.79 16.46 -17.46
N ALA A 3 1.96 16.17 -16.44
CA ALA A 3 2.36 15.34 -15.33
C ALA A 3 2.36 13.85 -15.74
N THR A 4 3.33 13.09 -15.24
CA THR A 4 3.44 11.66 -15.46
C THR A 4 2.94 10.91 -14.22
N VAL A 5 1.96 10.02 -14.40
CA VAL A 5 1.40 9.21 -13.33
C VAL A 5 1.63 7.74 -13.62
N SER A 6 2.26 7.03 -12.70
CA SER A 6 2.41 5.57 -12.73
C SER A 6 1.35 4.92 -11.87
N LEU A 7 0.57 4.03 -12.48
CA LEU A 7 -0.44 3.22 -11.79
C LEU A 7 0.06 1.77 -11.69
N LEU A 8 0.23 1.30 -10.48
CA LEU A 8 0.59 -0.09 -10.19
C LEU A 8 -0.66 -0.90 -9.88
N ALA A 9 -0.60 -2.18 -10.22
CA ALA A 9 -1.63 -3.15 -9.85
C ALA A 9 -1.57 -3.51 -8.35
N ASP A 10 -2.05 -4.69 -7.99
CA ASP A 10 -2.12 -5.18 -6.63
C ASP A 10 -0.74 -5.30 -5.98
N LEU A 11 -0.56 -4.58 -4.89
CA LEU A 11 0.62 -4.61 -4.07
C LEU A 11 0.33 -5.38 -2.78
N ARG A 12 1.04 -6.49 -2.60
CA ARG A 12 0.99 -7.32 -1.39
C ARG A 12 2.37 -7.40 -0.76
N PRO A 13 2.77 -6.39 0.02
CA PRO A 13 4.04 -6.43 0.71
C PRO A 13 3.97 -7.44 1.86
N VAL A 14 4.60 -8.60 1.71
CA VAL A 14 4.55 -9.68 2.71
C VAL A 14 5.75 -9.65 3.63
N THR A 15 6.89 -9.18 3.12
CA THR A 15 8.16 -9.09 3.86
C THR A 15 8.98 -7.91 3.36
N ARG A 16 9.84 -7.36 4.21
CA ARG A 16 10.77 -6.30 3.84
C ARG A 16 11.84 -6.81 2.87
N ARG A 17 11.54 -6.82 1.58
CA ARG A 17 12.44 -7.35 0.54
C ARG A 17 12.95 -6.31 -0.46
N VAL A 18 12.37 -5.12 -0.49
CA VAL A 18 12.78 -4.08 -1.46
C VAL A 18 14.25 -3.73 -1.28
N GLU A 19 14.64 -3.32 -0.08
CA GLU A 19 16.04 -2.99 0.21
C GLU A 19 16.99 -4.18 0.01
N GLN A 20 16.55 -5.40 0.36
CA GLN A 20 17.33 -6.61 0.17
C GLN A 20 17.59 -6.86 -1.31
N ARG A 21 16.56 -6.82 -2.16
CA ARG A 21 16.71 -7.03 -3.61
C ARG A 21 17.62 -6.00 -4.26
N LEU A 22 17.53 -4.74 -3.83
CA LEU A 22 18.42 -3.69 -4.32
C LEU A 22 19.87 -3.95 -3.91
N ARG A 23 20.12 -4.41 -2.67
CA ARG A 23 21.47 -4.77 -2.19
C ARG A 23 22.03 -6.01 -2.87
N GLU A 24 21.19 -6.98 -3.21
CA GLU A 24 21.57 -8.20 -3.92
C GLU A 24 21.85 -7.97 -5.42
N GLY A 25 21.65 -6.74 -5.91
CA GLY A 25 21.98 -6.37 -7.28
C GLY A 25 20.97 -6.90 -8.31
N ASP A 26 19.70 -7.04 -7.96
CA ASP A 26 18.63 -7.35 -8.91
C ASP A 26 18.44 -6.17 -9.86
N LEU A 27 19.15 -6.21 -11.00
CA LEU A 27 19.20 -5.11 -11.97
C LEU A 27 17.82 -4.80 -12.58
N GLY A 28 16.99 -5.82 -12.81
CA GLY A 28 15.64 -5.62 -13.35
C GLY A 28 14.74 -4.92 -12.34
N PHE A 29 14.83 -5.30 -11.08
CA PHE A 29 14.09 -4.67 -10.00
C PHE A 29 14.57 -3.23 -9.75
N ALA A 30 15.88 -3.00 -9.74
CA ALA A 30 16.46 -1.67 -9.60
C ALA A 30 16.01 -0.73 -10.74
N ALA A 31 16.05 -1.20 -12.00
CA ALA A 31 15.59 -0.43 -13.15
C ALA A 31 14.11 -0.06 -13.04
N MET A 32 13.26 -0.99 -12.59
CA MET A 32 11.84 -0.71 -12.34
C MET A 32 11.66 0.38 -11.27
N VAL A 33 12.39 0.30 -10.16
CA VAL A 33 12.31 1.30 -9.08
C VAL A 33 12.77 2.68 -9.57
N GLU A 34 13.85 2.74 -10.36
CA GLU A 34 14.31 4.00 -10.95
C GLU A 34 13.28 4.58 -11.94
N GLU A 35 12.65 3.75 -12.75
CA GLU A 35 11.60 4.19 -13.67
C GLU A 35 10.39 4.79 -12.88
N LEU A 36 9.96 4.14 -11.80
CA LEU A 36 8.89 4.66 -10.96
C LEU A 36 9.23 6.05 -10.38
N LYS A 37 10.48 6.26 -10.00
CA LYS A 37 10.95 7.55 -9.47
C LYS A 37 10.94 8.69 -10.49
N THR A 38 10.85 8.40 -11.78
CA THR A 38 10.72 9.44 -12.82
C THR A 38 9.30 10.00 -12.91
N SER A 39 8.33 9.34 -12.31
CA SER A 39 6.93 9.78 -12.31
C SER A 39 6.68 10.85 -11.27
N ASP A 40 5.83 11.80 -11.61
CA ASP A 40 5.39 12.85 -10.69
C ASP A 40 4.51 12.27 -9.56
N LEU A 41 3.79 11.19 -9.87
CA LEU A 41 2.92 10.49 -8.93
C LEU A 41 2.93 8.98 -9.21
N VAL A 42 3.13 8.18 -8.15
CA VAL A 42 3.04 6.72 -8.19
C VAL A 42 1.92 6.25 -7.26
N ILE A 43 0.95 5.54 -7.82
CA ILE A 43 -0.21 5.01 -7.09
C ILE A 43 -0.24 3.49 -7.21
N ALA A 44 -0.57 2.79 -6.13
CA ALA A 44 -0.75 1.34 -6.10
C ALA A 44 -2.06 0.93 -5.42
N ASN A 45 -2.60 -0.26 -5.74
CA ASN A 45 -3.63 -0.88 -4.92
C ASN A 45 -2.95 -1.67 -3.79
N LEU A 46 -3.04 -1.18 -2.55
CA LEU A 46 -2.55 -1.91 -1.38
C LEU A 46 -3.58 -2.99 -1.02
N GLU A 47 -3.34 -4.23 -1.47
CA GLU A 47 -4.30 -5.32 -1.37
C GLU A 47 -4.34 -5.97 0.02
N THR A 48 -3.38 -5.73 0.88
CA THR A 48 -3.29 -6.36 2.20
C THR A 48 -3.43 -5.34 3.33
N PRO A 49 -4.25 -5.60 4.36
CA PRO A 49 -4.25 -4.78 5.56
C PRO A 49 -2.91 -4.89 6.29
N LEU A 50 -2.45 -3.77 6.83
CA LEU A 50 -1.20 -3.63 7.57
C LEU A 50 -1.50 -3.60 9.07
N SER A 51 -1.45 -4.77 9.70
CA SER A 51 -1.80 -4.92 11.12
C SER A 51 -1.23 -6.20 11.72
N THR A 52 -1.06 -6.20 13.03
CA THR A 52 -0.82 -7.42 13.82
C THR A 52 -2.03 -7.82 14.65
N ARG A 53 -3.13 -7.06 14.57
CA ARG A 53 -4.38 -7.24 15.35
C ARG A 53 -5.53 -7.75 14.47
N GLY A 54 -6.65 -7.99 15.10
CA GLY A 54 -7.88 -8.48 14.47
C GLY A 54 -7.90 -10.00 14.28
N ASN A 55 -9.07 -10.50 13.92
CA ASN A 55 -9.31 -11.92 13.68
C ASN A 55 -9.70 -12.15 12.22
N PRO A 56 -9.26 -13.26 11.60
CA PRO A 56 -9.60 -13.54 10.22
C PRO A 56 -11.11 -13.73 10.07
N VAL A 57 -11.69 -13.06 9.07
CA VAL A 57 -13.10 -13.26 8.70
C VAL A 57 -13.27 -14.60 7.96
N PRO A 58 -14.45 -15.24 8.02
CA PRO A 58 -14.72 -16.49 7.30
C PRO A 58 -14.66 -16.30 5.79
N LYS A 59 -13.52 -16.60 5.16
CA LYS A 59 -13.36 -16.63 3.69
C LYS A 59 -12.21 -17.55 3.30
N TYR A 60 -12.16 -17.92 2.02
CA TYR A 60 -11.19 -18.86 1.50
C TYR A 60 -9.72 -18.43 1.72
N ARG A 61 -9.44 -17.14 1.60
CA ARG A 61 -8.09 -16.60 1.75
C ARG A 61 -8.12 -15.23 2.41
N ASN A 62 -7.41 -15.10 3.51
CA ASN A 62 -7.20 -13.85 4.22
C ASN A 62 -5.75 -13.37 4.04
N LEU A 63 -5.59 -12.08 3.82
CA LEU A 63 -4.29 -11.42 3.70
C LEU A 63 -4.07 -10.50 4.89
N ARG A 64 -2.85 -10.48 5.41
CA ARG A 64 -2.38 -9.52 6.42
C ARG A 64 -0.86 -9.43 6.35
N SER A 65 -0.34 -8.23 6.55
CA SER A 65 1.10 -7.98 6.63
C SER A 65 1.44 -7.15 7.86
N ASP A 66 2.66 -7.32 8.35
CA ASP A 66 3.17 -6.47 9.43
C ASP A 66 3.23 -5.00 8.96
N PRO A 67 2.80 -4.03 9.78
CA PRO A 67 2.87 -2.61 9.43
C PRO A 67 4.26 -2.12 9.00
N VAL A 68 5.32 -2.77 9.44
CA VAL A 68 6.70 -2.41 9.07
C VAL A 68 6.94 -2.44 7.56
N VAL A 69 6.17 -3.23 6.79
CA VAL A 69 6.31 -3.33 5.33
C VAL A 69 5.92 -2.06 4.58
N ILE A 70 5.31 -1.08 5.26
CA ILE A 70 5.06 0.24 4.69
C ILE A 70 6.35 0.93 4.23
N GLN A 71 7.48 0.57 4.83
CA GLN A 71 8.79 1.07 4.41
C GLN A 71 9.16 0.58 3.00
N ASP A 72 8.74 -0.62 2.63
CA ASP A 72 8.93 -1.13 1.27
C ASP A 72 8.05 -0.35 0.26
N VAL A 73 6.82 -0.02 0.65
CA VAL A 73 5.93 0.83 -0.17
C VAL A 73 6.59 2.18 -0.45
N LYS A 74 7.19 2.80 0.57
CA LYS A 74 7.96 4.06 0.43
C LYS A 74 9.20 3.90 -0.45
N ALA A 75 9.95 2.82 -0.25
CA ALA A 75 11.18 2.54 -1.01
C ALA A 75 10.92 2.35 -2.51
N LEU A 76 9.73 1.90 -2.89
CA LEU A 76 9.27 1.83 -4.28
C LEU A 76 8.89 3.20 -4.88
N GLY A 77 8.89 4.27 -4.08
CA GLY A 77 8.48 5.60 -4.53
C GLY A 77 6.95 5.79 -4.59
N ILE A 78 6.17 4.88 -3.99
CA ILE A 78 4.71 4.98 -3.97
C ILE A 78 4.29 6.10 -3.01
N GLN A 79 3.52 7.05 -3.52
CA GLN A 79 3.05 8.23 -2.78
C GLN A 79 1.59 8.13 -2.37
N ALA A 80 0.82 7.29 -3.08
CA ALA A 80 -0.59 7.07 -2.77
C ALA A 80 -0.99 5.62 -2.94
N VAL A 81 -1.99 5.18 -2.15
CA VAL A 81 -2.57 3.85 -2.27
C VAL A 81 -4.09 3.90 -2.32
N THR A 82 -4.67 3.01 -3.13
CA THR A 82 -6.09 2.69 -3.03
C THR A 82 -6.27 1.53 -2.05
N LEU A 83 -7.32 1.61 -1.23
CA LEU A 83 -7.67 0.60 -0.23
C LEU A 83 -9.04 -0.04 -0.52
N ALA A 84 -9.70 0.36 -1.61
CA ALA A 84 -11.00 -0.16 -2.02
C ALA A 84 -10.88 -1.52 -2.67
N ASN A 85 -10.61 -2.56 -1.89
CA ASN A 85 -10.48 -3.93 -2.38
C ASN A 85 -11.10 -4.94 -1.39
N ASN A 86 -11.22 -6.18 -1.84
CA ASN A 86 -11.89 -7.24 -1.09
C ASN A 86 -11.07 -7.81 0.08
N HIS A 87 -9.82 -7.38 0.27
CA HIS A 87 -8.94 -7.87 1.33
C HIS A 87 -8.80 -6.93 2.52
N MET A 88 -9.19 -5.66 2.37
CA MET A 88 -8.96 -4.65 3.40
C MET A 88 -9.65 -4.96 4.73
N MET A 89 -10.74 -5.74 4.71
CA MET A 89 -11.48 -6.20 5.90
C MET A 89 -11.18 -7.65 6.31
N ASP A 90 -10.13 -8.26 5.79
CA ASP A 90 -9.81 -9.68 6.05
C ASP A 90 -9.60 -10.01 7.53
N TYR A 91 -9.18 -9.03 8.31
CA TYR A 91 -8.97 -9.15 9.76
C TYR A 91 -9.84 -8.18 10.57
N GLY A 92 -10.93 -7.70 9.94
CA GLY A 92 -11.93 -6.87 10.60
C GLY A 92 -11.54 -5.40 10.74
N PRO A 93 -12.39 -4.62 11.45
CA PRO A 93 -12.23 -3.16 11.53
C PRO A 93 -10.96 -2.72 12.27
N GLU A 94 -10.45 -3.53 13.19
CA GLU A 94 -9.19 -3.20 13.89
C GLU A 94 -8.00 -3.19 12.94
N ALA A 95 -7.91 -4.18 12.04
CA ALA A 95 -6.84 -4.24 11.06
C ALA A 95 -6.97 -3.14 10.00
N LEU A 96 -8.20 -2.77 9.63
CA LEU A 96 -8.45 -1.60 8.79
C LEU A 96 -7.94 -0.33 9.48
N ALA A 97 -8.33 -0.07 10.73
CA ALA A 97 -7.91 1.10 11.48
C ALA A 97 -6.37 1.20 11.57
N ASP A 98 -5.69 0.10 11.86
CA ASP A 98 -4.23 0.05 11.88
C ASP A 98 -3.62 0.39 10.52
N THR A 99 -4.23 -0.08 9.43
CA THR A 99 -3.77 0.22 8.07
C THR A 99 -3.87 1.71 7.77
N LEU A 100 -5.01 2.34 8.12
CA LEU A 100 -5.21 3.78 7.94
C LEU A 100 -4.13 4.58 8.69
N VAL A 101 -3.94 4.28 9.98
CA VAL A 101 -2.93 4.93 10.83
C VAL A 101 -1.52 4.71 10.28
N THR A 102 -1.21 3.51 9.79
CA THR A 102 0.11 3.18 9.23
C THR A 102 0.39 3.99 7.96
N CYS A 103 -0.58 4.12 7.06
CA CYS A 103 -0.44 4.95 5.86
C CYS A 103 -0.24 6.44 6.23
N ASP A 104 -1.05 6.96 7.14
CA ASP A 104 -0.99 8.35 7.57
C ASP A 104 0.37 8.68 8.23
N ALA A 105 0.83 7.83 9.15
CA ALA A 105 2.13 7.98 9.80
C ALA A 105 3.31 7.91 8.82
N ALA A 106 3.18 7.12 7.75
CA ALA A 106 4.16 7.03 6.68
C ALA A 106 4.06 8.17 5.66
N GLN A 107 3.07 9.04 5.77
CA GLN A 107 2.77 10.11 4.81
C GLN A 107 2.48 9.56 3.40
N ILE A 108 1.83 8.40 3.32
CA ILE A 108 1.31 7.84 2.08
C ILE A 108 -0.17 8.22 1.99
N ALA A 109 -0.53 8.95 0.95
CA ALA A 109 -1.91 9.33 0.72
C ALA A 109 -2.77 8.08 0.47
N ARG A 110 -4.01 8.07 0.93
CA ARG A 110 -4.89 6.91 0.82
C ARG A 110 -6.32 7.30 0.48
N CYS A 111 -7.02 6.43 -0.25
CA CYS A 111 -8.45 6.56 -0.54
C CYS A 111 -9.12 5.19 -0.65
N GLY A 112 -10.45 5.19 -0.64
CA GLY A 112 -11.25 3.99 -0.88
C GLY A 112 -11.51 3.12 0.35
N ALA A 113 -11.06 3.55 1.54
CA ALA A 113 -11.44 2.97 2.82
C ALA A 113 -11.38 4.04 3.93
N GLY A 114 -12.12 3.83 4.99
CA GLY A 114 -12.21 4.74 6.13
C GLY A 114 -12.96 4.09 7.27
N LEU A 115 -13.03 4.78 8.41
CA LEU A 115 -13.80 4.33 9.58
C LEU A 115 -15.31 4.55 9.40
N ASP A 116 -15.68 5.39 8.44
CA ASP A 116 -17.06 5.63 8.04
C ASP A 116 -17.15 5.86 6.51
N LEU A 117 -18.37 6.02 6.00
CA LEU A 117 -18.62 6.21 4.58
C LEU A 117 -18.09 7.55 4.06
N GLU A 118 -18.12 8.60 4.88
CA GLU A 118 -17.60 9.91 4.49
C GLU A 118 -16.10 9.82 4.24
N GLU A 119 -15.34 9.23 5.17
CA GLU A 119 -13.90 9.03 5.00
C GLU A 119 -13.59 8.11 3.83
N ALA A 120 -14.29 6.98 3.70
CA ALA A 120 -14.07 6.01 2.64
C ALA A 120 -14.35 6.56 1.23
N SER A 121 -15.29 7.49 1.09
CA SER A 121 -15.67 8.08 -0.18
C SER A 121 -14.87 9.34 -0.56
N ARG A 122 -14.01 9.81 0.33
CA ARG A 122 -13.22 11.05 0.10
C ARG A 122 -12.22 10.86 -1.03
N PRO A 123 -12.28 11.68 -2.08
CA PRO A 123 -11.30 11.61 -3.16
C PRO A 123 -9.94 12.14 -2.71
N LEU A 124 -8.87 11.65 -3.33
CA LEU A 124 -7.56 12.28 -3.27
C LEU A 124 -7.42 13.32 -4.39
N THR A 125 -6.84 14.47 -4.05
CA THR A 125 -6.45 15.50 -5.01
C THR A 125 -4.96 15.82 -4.81
N PHE A 126 -4.24 15.98 -5.90
CA PHE A 126 -2.81 16.28 -5.94
C PHE A 126 -2.53 17.57 -6.68
#